data_70971923a4f6bc9135b30713804d81ce
#
_entry.id   70971923a4f6bc9135b30713804d81ce
#
_cell.length_a   1.000
_cell.length_b   1.000
_cell.length_c   1.000
_cell.angle_alpha   90.00
_cell.angle_beta   90.00
_cell.angle_gamma   90.00
#
_symmetry.space_group_name_H-M   'P 1'
#
loop_
_entity.id
_entity.type
_entity.pdbx_description
1 polymer ?
#
loop_
_entity_poly.entity_id
_entity_poly.type
_entity_poly.pdbx_seq_one_letter_code
_entity_poly.pdbx_strand_id
1 'polypeptide(L)'
;MDYELKVNPAQWQFIMLQAKQKYCVWSRGTGKSFIVGYEVDENVRIMPRGVTTLAQATIGQALTKTLPSTFNFLDRLGYKPYDYKTHTGDYVVCRTPPPGWYTPYEHIMQYDHVISFKNGHILYILTQEGSSRGPNADFNITDEALTINKEKFDQEVAPTNRGNEHIFGKRSKNPLKKHHGNLFVSSMPYTLKQQWLTAPAEYYERERGINLFAKWNKLVDMQMQLIEAKIKNDIPMFRELWNECVRLRREITPFVSEDGTLFLLGSVFDNIDNLGMQYIVNQYNVMDKLSFMVEILNRKPDTVDNAYYRLEEKHFYYNAYNDSYLRDVGENSNYNWQVLRDANDCRADLDCNLLRPLELSTDWGSSASFLVVHQEHNIDYRTHKPTERPIHNVINEFYVRRNDKIDNTEVDEIADKFCHYYRFHINKEVVLYRDRYGDHHNANSKKSYNEMFIDRLNRNGWTVNQRTHAGMEPPQHDKFLLWQYILAETDDRFPVFRINATRCKKVIISMQNTEVTESHTGKFTKDKSSERKKSVAPEDATHFGDTVDKCIWTKYGDRLKLVNSSFVSARI
;
A
#
# COMPACT_ATOMS: atom_id res chain seq x y z
N MET A 1 17.73 -5.62 -33.55
CA MET A 1 16.44 -6.29 -33.35
C MET A 1 15.40 -5.22 -33.15
N ASP A 2 14.38 -5.21 -34.00
CA ASP A 2 13.23 -4.30 -33.80
C ASP A 2 12.36 -4.92 -32.71
N TYR A 3 12.23 -4.24 -31.58
CA TYR A 3 11.37 -4.66 -30.49
C TYR A 3 10.00 -4.02 -30.65
N GLU A 4 8.96 -4.83 -30.78
CA GLU A 4 7.57 -4.35 -30.79
C GLU A 4 7.05 -4.25 -29.35
N LEU A 5 6.81 -3.03 -28.89
CA LEU A 5 6.17 -2.77 -27.60
C LEU A 5 4.66 -2.70 -27.79
N LYS A 6 3.94 -3.67 -27.25
CA LYS A 6 2.48 -3.63 -27.18
C LYS A 6 2.08 -2.82 -25.95
N VAL A 7 1.39 -1.71 -26.17
CA VAL A 7 0.94 -0.78 -25.14
C VAL A 7 -0.57 -0.64 -25.14
N ASN A 8 -1.14 -0.48 -23.96
CA ASN A 8 -2.55 -0.17 -23.81
C ASN A 8 -2.83 1.34 -23.96
N PRO A 9 -4.10 1.78 -24.11
CA PRO A 9 -4.44 3.19 -24.31
C PRO A 9 -3.91 4.13 -23.24
N ALA A 10 -3.91 3.75 -21.95
CA ALA A 10 -3.38 4.58 -20.88
C ALA A 10 -1.85 4.72 -20.98
N GLN A 11 -1.14 3.64 -21.27
CA GLN A 11 0.30 3.64 -21.50
C GLN A 11 0.66 4.46 -22.74
N TRP A 12 -0.13 4.34 -23.81
CA TRP A 12 0.05 5.15 -25.02
C TRP A 12 -0.08 6.64 -24.74
N GLN A 13 -1.10 7.05 -23.98
CA GLN A 13 -1.27 8.44 -23.54
C GLN A 13 -0.08 8.94 -22.72
N PHE A 14 0.44 8.11 -21.81
CA PHE A 14 1.62 8.42 -21.02
C PHE A 14 2.86 8.67 -21.89
N ILE A 15 3.06 7.82 -22.90
CA ILE A 15 4.21 7.90 -23.83
C ILE A 15 4.11 9.16 -24.72
N MET A 16 2.92 9.42 -25.26
CA MET A 16 2.71 10.49 -26.25
C MET A 16 2.64 11.89 -25.62
N LEU A 17 2.14 12.00 -24.38
CA LEU A 17 1.97 13.28 -23.71
C LEU A 17 3.23 13.63 -22.90
N GLN A 18 4.16 14.30 -23.57
CA GLN A 18 5.41 14.75 -22.95
C GLN A 18 5.16 15.88 -21.94
N ALA A 19 5.41 15.61 -20.67
CA ALA A 19 5.22 16.56 -19.56
C ALA A 19 6.41 16.54 -18.60
N LYS A 20 6.60 17.64 -17.89
CA LYS A 20 7.63 17.79 -16.87
C LYS A 20 7.21 17.14 -15.55
N GLN A 21 5.96 17.35 -15.16
CA GLN A 21 5.38 16.77 -13.94
C GLN A 21 4.31 15.76 -14.36
N LYS A 22 4.50 14.50 -14.03
CA LYS A 22 3.59 13.41 -14.39
C LYS A 22 3.00 12.76 -13.13
N TYR A 23 1.68 12.72 -13.05
CA TYR A 23 0.93 12.08 -11.98
C TYR A 23 0.06 10.98 -12.57
N CYS A 24 0.38 9.73 -12.29
CA CYS A 24 -0.33 8.56 -12.80
C CYS A 24 -1.05 7.85 -11.65
N VAL A 25 -2.34 8.13 -11.51
CA VAL A 25 -3.21 7.47 -10.53
C VAL A 25 -3.95 6.36 -11.23
N TRP A 26 -3.38 5.16 -11.19
CA TRP A 26 -3.83 4.00 -11.96
C TRP A 26 -4.19 2.84 -11.05
N SER A 27 -5.26 2.14 -11.37
CA SER A 27 -5.71 0.95 -10.65
C SER A 27 -4.78 -0.26 -10.83
N ARG A 28 -5.05 -1.33 -10.11
CA ARG A 28 -4.41 -2.63 -10.36
C ARG A 28 -4.77 -3.14 -11.75
N GLY A 29 -3.81 -3.76 -12.41
CA GLY A 29 -3.99 -4.33 -13.76
C GLY A 29 -3.86 -3.31 -14.89
N THR A 30 -3.76 -2.00 -14.63
CA THR A 30 -3.61 -0.96 -15.68
C THR A 30 -2.21 -0.94 -16.30
N GLY A 31 -1.19 -1.49 -15.60
CA GLY A 31 0.19 -1.57 -16.12
C GLY A 31 1.11 -0.46 -15.61
N LYS A 32 0.99 -0.05 -14.34
CA LYS A 32 1.87 0.92 -13.66
C LYS A 32 3.35 0.59 -13.79
N SER A 33 3.72 -0.65 -13.52
CA SER A 33 5.13 -1.08 -13.57
C SER A 33 5.75 -0.94 -14.95
N PHE A 34 4.95 -1.01 -16.01
CA PHE A 34 5.42 -0.78 -17.38
C PHE A 34 5.89 0.67 -17.56
N ILE A 35 5.10 1.65 -17.11
CA ILE A 35 5.47 3.07 -17.31
C ILE A 35 6.66 3.49 -16.47
N VAL A 36 6.88 2.88 -15.31
CA VAL A 36 8.11 3.08 -14.51
C VAL A 36 9.33 2.55 -15.28
N GLY A 37 9.25 1.31 -15.80
CA GLY A 37 10.32 0.74 -16.62
C GLY A 37 10.57 1.54 -17.90
N TYR A 38 9.52 1.98 -18.58
CA TYR A 38 9.62 2.85 -19.76
C TYR A 38 10.31 4.19 -19.44
N GLU A 39 9.94 4.84 -18.34
CA GLU A 39 10.54 6.12 -17.93
C GLU A 39 12.03 5.95 -17.60
N VAL A 40 12.41 4.83 -16.96
CA VAL A 40 13.83 4.51 -16.73
C VAL A 40 14.57 4.34 -18.06
N ASP A 41 14.05 3.50 -18.98
CA ASP A 41 14.68 3.30 -20.29
C ASP A 41 14.78 4.60 -21.09
N GLU A 42 13.71 5.39 -21.14
CA GLU A 42 13.73 6.69 -21.83
C GLU A 42 14.81 7.61 -21.26
N ASN A 43 14.90 7.71 -19.91
CA ASN A 43 15.91 8.55 -19.27
C ASN A 43 17.33 8.05 -19.55
N VAL A 44 17.55 6.73 -19.51
CA VAL A 44 18.85 6.11 -19.88
C VAL A 44 19.25 6.52 -21.31
N ARG A 45 18.32 6.48 -22.26
CA ARG A 45 18.61 6.79 -23.67
C ARG A 45 18.83 8.28 -23.94
N ILE A 46 17.98 9.16 -23.35
CA ILE A 46 18.02 10.59 -23.70
C ILE A 46 18.93 11.42 -22.80
N MET A 47 19.29 10.91 -21.62
CA MET A 47 20.19 11.57 -20.66
C MET A 47 21.41 10.69 -20.36
N PRO A 48 22.25 10.34 -21.36
CA PRO A 48 23.45 9.57 -21.09
C PRO A 48 24.34 10.30 -20.07
N ARG A 49 24.92 9.56 -19.13
CA ARG A 49 25.72 10.07 -18.01
C ARG A 49 24.92 10.94 -17.00
N GLY A 50 23.60 11.01 -17.16
CA GLY A 50 22.70 11.71 -16.26
C GLY A 50 22.35 10.87 -15.02
N VAL A 51 21.57 11.47 -14.13
CA VAL A 51 21.10 10.89 -12.87
C VAL A 51 19.58 10.88 -12.83
N THR A 52 18.99 9.71 -12.78
CA THR A 52 17.57 9.54 -12.41
C THR A 52 17.49 9.02 -10.98
N THR A 53 16.68 9.62 -10.13
CA THR A 53 16.42 9.07 -8.81
C THR A 53 15.16 8.21 -8.83
N LEU A 54 15.19 7.09 -8.12
CA LEU A 54 14.03 6.30 -7.76
C LEU A 54 13.75 6.53 -6.28
N ALA A 55 12.83 7.46 -6.00
CA ALA A 55 12.44 7.77 -4.64
C ALA A 55 11.46 6.71 -4.13
N GLN A 56 11.84 6.06 -3.06
CA GLN A 56 11.06 5.02 -2.38
C GLN A 56 11.03 5.32 -0.90
N ALA A 57 10.08 4.77 -0.24
CA ALA A 57 10.01 4.94 1.19
C ALA A 57 11.12 4.13 1.90
N THR A 58 11.42 2.91 1.42
CA THR A 58 12.53 2.06 1.88
C THR A 58 13.25 1.35 0.73
N ILE A 59 14.48 0.88 0.98
CA ILE A 59 15.22 0.05 0.03
C ILE A 59 14.49 -1.28 -0.21
N GLY A 60 13.91 -1.86 0.83
CA GLY A 60 13.15 -3.10 0.73
C GLY A 60 11.96 -2.98 -0.22
N GLN A 61 11.26 -1.85 -0.23
CA GLN A 61 10.19 -1.60 -1.20
C GLN A 61 10.73 -1.51 -2.63
N ALA A 62 11.85 -0.81 -2.84
CA ALA A 62 12.49 -0.77 -4.15
C ALA A 62 12.86 -2.17 -4.64
N LEU A 63 13.56 -2.95 -3.82
CA LEU A 63 14.07 -4.27 -4.18
C LEU A 63 12.98 -5.32 -4.38
N THR A 64 11.87 -5.25 -3.64
CA THR A 64 10.83 -6.30 -3.67
C THR A 64 9.64 -5.97 -4.60
N LYS A 65 9.42 -4.71 -4.93
CA LYS A 65 8.25 -4.27 -5.70
C LYS A 65 8.60 -3.62 -7.03
N THR A 66 9.37 -2.54 -7.00
CA THR A 66 9.59 -1.70 -8.19
C THR A 66 10.68 -2.25 -9.10
N LEU A 67 11.86 -2.56 -8.57
CA LEU A 67 12.99 -3.01 -9.39
C LEU A 67 12.76 -4.33 -10.11
N PRO A 68 12.11 -5.36 -9.50
CA PRO A 68 11.82 -6.60 -10.23
C PRO A 68 11.03 -6.39 -11.53
N SER A 69 10.03 -5.52 -11.49
CA SER A 69 9.23 -5.20 -12.67
C SER A 69 9.98 -4.30 -13.67
N THR A 70 10.81 -3.38 -13.17
CA THR A 70 11.67 -2.54 -14.00
C THR A 70 12.70 -3.40 -14.76
N PHE A 71 13.37 -4.32 -14.08
CA PHE A 71 14.31 -5.24 -14.73
C PHE A 71 13.64 -6.16 -15.75
N ASN A 72 12.45 -6.68 -15.45
CA ASN A 72 11.67 -7.44 -16.43
C ASN A 72 11.35 -6.61 -17.68
N PHE A 73 11.05 -5.33 -17.54
CA PHE A 73 10.82 -4.43 -18.66
C PHE A 73 12.10 -4.21 -19.47
N LEU A 74 13.21 -3.92 -18.79
CA LEU A 74 14.52 -3.73 -19.44
C LEU A 74 15.00 -5.00 -20.17
N ASP A 75 14.78 -6.17 -19.57
CA ASP A 75 15.12 -7.45 -20.22
C ASP A 75 14.34 -7.67 -21.53
N ARG A 76 13.06 -7.29 -21.58
CA ARG A 76 12.26 -7.30 -22.82
C ARG A 76 12.79 -6.37 -23.89
N LEU A 77 13.45 -5.28 -23.51
CA LEU A 77 14.14 -4.37 -24.43
C LEU A 77 15.55 -4.85 -24.79
N GLY A 78 15.98 -5.99 -24.27
CA GLY A 78 17.28 -6.58 -24.57
C GLY A 78 18.41 -6.16 -23.64
N TYR A 79 18.17 -5.33 -22.62
CA TYR A 79 19.18 -5.03 -21.61
C TYR A 79 19.54 -6.28 -20.81
N LYS A 80 20.83 -6.49 -20.56
CA LYS A 80 21.32 -7.62 -19.78
C LYS A 80 22.12 -7.14 -18.58
N PRO A 81 21.96 -7.78 -17.40
CA PRO A 81 22.85 -7.54 -16.27
C PRO A 81 24.28 -7.92 -16.66
N TYR A 82 25.23 -7.18 -16.13
CA TYR A 82 26.65 -7.43 -16.43
C TYR A 82 27.11 -8.76 -15.86
N ASP A 83 27.65 -9.61 -16.73
CA ASP A 83 28.28 -10.87 -16.35
C ASP A 83 29.80 -10.67 -16.21
N TYR A 84 30.31 -10.83 -14.99
CA TYR A 84 31.73 -10.68 -14.67
C TYR A 84 32.63 -11.78 -15.25
N LYS A 85 32.05 -12.89 -15.75
CA LYS A 85 32.80 -13.98 -16.39
C LYS A 85 33.03 -13.68 -17.88
N THR A 86 31.99 -13.22 -18.54
CA THR A 86 32.03 -12.95 -19.98
C THR A 86 32.40 -11.49 -20.30
N HIS A 87 32.43 -10.62 -19.29
CA HIS A 87 32.63 -9.17 -19.42
C HIS A 87 31.62 -8.49 -20.37
N THR A 88 30.39 -8.98 -20.39
CA THR A 88 29.30 -8.48 -21.23
C THR A 88 28.10 -8.06 -20.40
N GLY A 89 27.33 -7.08 -20.87
CA GLY A 89 26.12 -6.61 -20.24
C GLY A 89 25.94 -5.10 -20.37
N ASP A 90 24.80 -4.59 -19.93
CA ASP A 90 24.35 -3.24 -20.15
C ASP A 90 24.17 -2.44 -18.86
N TYR A 91 23.97 -3.13 -17.71
CA TYR A 91 23.81 -2.50 -16.40
C TYR A 91 24.40 -3.34 -15.27
N VAL A 92 24.75 -2.64 -14.18
CA VAL A 92 25.25 -3.23 -12.91
C VAL A 92 24.40 -2.72 -11.76
N VAL A 93 24.03 -3.61 -10.83
CA VAL A 93 23.17 -3.30 -9.67
C VAL A 93 24.01 -3.26 -8.40
N CYS A 94 23.96 -2.14 -7.67
CA CYS A 94 24.56 -1.94 -6.35
C CYS A 94 26.05 -2.31 -6.27
N ARG A 95 26.78 -2.12 -7.35
CA ARG A 95 28.24 -2.38 -7.44
C ARG A 95 28.92 -1.36 -8.31
N THR A 96 30.22 -1.21 -8.12
CA THR A 96 31.05 -0.35 -8.97
C THR A 96 30.99 -0.80 -10.44
N PRO A 97 30.75 0.13 -11.37
CA PRO A 97 30.73 -0.19 -12.81
C PRO A 97 32.07 -0.77 -13.29
N PRO A 98 32.04 -1.66 -14.29
CA PRO A 98 33.26 -2.21 -14.89
C PRO A 98 34.14 -1.12 -15.51
N PRO A 99 35.46 -1.34 -15.58
CA PRO A 99 36.37 -0.46 -16.29
C PRO A 99 35.95 -0.27 -17.76
N GLY A 100 36.09 0.95 -18.26
CA GLY A 100 35.75 1.29 -19.66
C GLY A 100 34.30 1.72 -19.90
N TRP A 101 33.43 1.68 -18.89
CA TRP A 101 32.11 2.27 -18.97
C TRP A 101 32.20 3.81 -18.82
N TYR A 102 31.22 4.52 -19.38
CA TYR A 102 31.15 5.95 -19.18
C TYR A 102 30.84 6.27 -17.72
N THR A 103 31.48 7.31 -17.18
CA THR A 103 31.18 7.82 -15.84
C THR A 103 30.03 8.82 -15.88
N PRO A 104 29.15 8.87 -14.89
CA PRO A 104 28.14 9.92 -14.78
C PRO A 104 28.79 11.30 -14.67
N TYR A 105 28.04 12.36 -15.00
CA TYR A 105 28.51 13.74 -14.79
C TYR A 105 28.59 14.08 -13.31
N GLU A 106 27.66 13.55 -12.52
CA GLU A 106 27.67 13.66 -11.06
C GLU A 106 28.65 12.64 -10.47
N HIS A 107 29.52 13.07 -9.57
CA HIS A 107 30.51 12.19 -8.96
C HIS A 107 29.86 11.29 -7.90
N ILE A 108 29.87 9.99 -8.11
CA ILE A 108 29.32 8.98 -7.22
C ILE A 108 30.45 8.31 -6.44
N MET A 109 30.41 8.45 -5.13
CA MET A 109 31.43 7.86 -4.23
C MET A 109 31.05 6.44 -3.77
N GLN A 110 29.77 6.14 -3.62
CA GLN A 110 29.27 4.86 -3.13
C GLN A 110 28.18 4.34 -4.09
N TYR A 111 28.27 3.05 -4.42
CA TYR A 111 27.38 2.41 -5.40
C TYR A 111 26.35 1.45 -4.76
N ASP A 112 26.24 1.41 -3.44
CA ASP A 112 25.35 0.47 -2.72
C ASP A 112 23.84 0.66 -3.06
N HIS A 113 23.47 1.84 -3.53
CA HIS A 113 22.10 2.21 -3.91
C HIS A 113 21.99 2.66 -5.37
N VAL A 114 22.90 2.20 -6.23
CA VAL A 114 23.01 2.69 -7.60
C VAL A 114 22.89 1.55 -8.60
N ILE A 115 22.06 1.77 -9.64
CA ILE A 115 22.08 0.95 -10.85
C ILE A 115 22.79 1.76 -11.92
N SER A 116 23.93 1.27 -12.38
CA SER A 116 24.78 1.94 -13.37
C SER A 116 24.57 1.32 -14.74
N PHE A 117 24.35 2.16 -15.74
CA PHE A 117 24.22 1.73 -17.14
C PHE A 117 25.52 2.00 -17.91
N LYS A 118 25.77 1.20 -18.94
CA LYS A 118 27.00 1.26 -19.75
C LYS A 118 27.28 2.65 -20.36
N ASN A 119 26.23 3.42 -20.69
CA ASN A 119 26.35 4.78 -21.20
C ASN A 119 26.61 5.84 -20.10
N GLY A 120 26.86 5.41 -18.87
CA GLY A 120 27.13 6.28 -17.72
C GLY A 120 25.89 6.85 -17.04
N HIS A 121 24.68 6.60 -17.54
CA HIS A 121 23.46 6.94 -16.80
C HIS A 121 23.36 6.13 -15.53
N ILE A 122 22.85 6.74 -14.47
CA ILE A 122 22.60 6.05 -13.21
C ILE A 122 21.14 6.20 -12.76
N LEU A 123 20.60 5.13 -12.22
CA LEU A 123 19.36 5.14 -11.45
C LEU A 123 19.75 5.03 -9.97
N TYR A 124 19.58 6.13 -9.22
CA TYR A 124 19.93 6.22 -7.81
C TYR A 124 18.70 5.96 -6.94
N ILE A 125 18.77 4.93 -6.09
CA ILE A 125 17.68 4.59 -5.17
C ILE A 125 17.77 5.50 -3.96
N LEU A 126 16.81 6.41 -3.81
CA LEU A 126 16.65 7.28 -2.65
C LEU A 126 15.59 6.69 -1.72
N THR A 127 15.93 6.55 -0.45
CA THR A 127 14.98 6.12 0.57
C THR A 127 14.70 7.22 1.57
N GLN A 128 13.52 7.19 2.19
CA GLN A 128 13.17 8.15 3.24
C GLN A 128 13.63 7.70 4.63
N GLU A 129 14.38 6.61 4.72
CA GLU A 129 15.08 6.19 5.92
C GLU A 129 16.34 7.04 6.10
N GLY A 130 16.47 7.71 7.23
CA GLY A 130 17.57 8.65 7.44
C GLY A 130 17.44 9.95 6.62
N SER A 131 18.56 10.45 6.09
CA SER A 131 18.57 11.61 5.18
C SER A 131 18.35 11.16 3.75
N SER A 132 17.30 11.69 3.10
CA SER A 132 16.99 11.43 1.68
C SER A 132 17.73 12.38 0.74
N ARG A 133 18.79 13.08 1.22
CA ARG A 133 19.61 13.97 0.39
C ARG A 133 20.55 13.13 -0.46
N GLY A 134 20.20 13.00 -1.73
CA GLY A 134 20.98 12.28 -2.74
C GLY A 134 21.88 13.18 -3.59
N PRO A 135 22.47 12.63 -4.66
CA PRO A 135 23.18 13.38 -5.67
C PRO A 135 22.25 14.35 -6.41
N ASN A 136 22.83 15.33 -7.11
CA ASN A 136 22.02 16.17 -7.98
C ASN A 136 21.41 15.33 -9.11
N ALA A 137 20.10 15.33 -9.18
CA ALA A 137 19.33 14.52 -10.13
C ALA A 137 18.88 15.34 -11.35
N ASP A 138 18.66 14.65 -12.45
CA ASP A 138 18.10 15.18 -13.69
C ASP A 138 16.60 14.88 -13.81
N PHE A 139 16.14 13.83 -13.13
CA PHE A 139 14.74 13.40 -13.10
C PHE A 139 14.44 12.56 -11.87
N ASN A 140 13.23 12.69 -11.31
CA ASN A 140 12.78 11.85 -10.18
C ASN A 140 11.63 10.93 -10.59
N ILE A 141 11.73 9.67 -10.21
CA ILE A 141 10.65 8.68 -10.31
C ILE A 141 10.24 8.28 -8.90
N THR A 142 8.94 8.25 -8.64
CA THR A 142 8.36 7.76 -7.38
C THR A 142 7.28 6.75 -7.70
N ASP A 143 7.57 5.49 -7.51
CA ASP A 143 6.59 4.41 -7.61
C ASP A 143 5.98 4.14 -6.23
N GLU A 144 4.71 3.70 -6.20
CA GLU A 144 3.92 3.61 -4.98
C GLU A 144 3.94 4.93 -4.18
N ALA A 145 3.71 6.05 -4.87
CA ALA A 145 3.85 7.40 -4.34
C ALA A 145 3.03 7.69 -3.06
N LEU A 146 1.96 6.94 -2.80
CA LEU A 146 1.19 7.04 -1.56
C LEU A 146 1.92 6.52 -0.32
N THR A 147 3.04 5.80 -0.48
CA THR A 147 3.82 5.27 0.63
C THR A 147 4.90 6.22 1.11
N ILE A 148 5.22 7.26 0.35
CA ILE A 148 6.22 8.27 0.72
C ILE A 148 5.62 9.34 1.65
N ASN A 149 6.47 9.89 2.52
CA ASN A 149 6.16 11.12 3.24
C ASN A 149 6.37 12.31 2.30
N LYS A 150 5.26 12.97 1.90
CA LYS A 150 5.30 14.08 0.93
C LYS A 150 6.10 15.28 1.43
N GLU A 151 5.97 15.64 2.70
CA GLU A 151 6.71 16.76 3.29
C GLU A 151 8.22 16.52 3.23
N LYS A 152 8.64 15.30 3.60
CA LYS A 152 10.05 14.91 3.53
C LYS A 152 10.55 14.85 2.08
N PHE A 153 9.71 14.39 1.14
CA PHE A 153 10.03 14.43 -0.28
C PHE A 153 10.28 15.88 -0.74
N ASP A 154 9.42 16.82 -0.38
CA ASP A 154 9.54 18.22 -0.77
C ASP A 154 10.76 18.91 -0.15
N GLN A 155 11.13 18.52 1.08
CA GLN A 155 12.27 19.12 1.79
C GLN A 155 13.62 18.52 1.38
N GLU A 156 13.67 17.23 1.03
CA GLU A 156 14.94 16.53 0.84
C GLU A 156 15.14 16.03 -0.60
N VAL A 157 14.12 15.43 -1.24
CA VAL A 157 14.26 14.82 -2.58
C VAL A 157 14.05 15.85 -3.68
N ALA A 158 12.97 16.62 -3.64
CA ALA A 158 12.66 17.60 -4.67
C ALA A 158 13.80 18.62 -4.91
N PRO A 159 14.50 19.13 -3.87
CA PRO A 159 15.63 20.05 -4.08
C PRO A 159 16.87 19.42 -4.74
N THR A 160 16.98 18.08 -4.76
CA THR A 160 18.09 17.40 -5.47
C THR A 160 17.92 17.45 -6.99
N ASN A 161 16.72 17.70 -7.49
CA ASN A 161 16.36 17.74 -8.91
C ASN A 161 16.88 19.03 -9.58
N ARG A 162 18.20 19.17 -9.65
CA ARG A 162 18.94 20.34 -10.15
C ARG A 162 20.23 20.00 -10.91
N GLY A 163 20.39 18.73 -11.31
CA GLY A 163 21.57 18.25 -12.00
C GLY A 163 21.68 18.79 -13.43
N ASN A 164 22.86 18.78 -13.98
CA ASN A 164 23.23 18.90 -15.39
C ASN A 164 22.47 19.95 -16.25
N GLU A 165 22.10 21.10 -15.67
CA GLU A 165 21.33 22.17 -16.33
C GLU A 165 21.98 22.63 -17.66
N HIS A 166 23.31 22.65 -17.73
CA HIS A 166 24.04 23.05 -18.96
C HIS A 166 24.03 21.99 -20.06
N ILE A 167 23.71 20.74 -19.69
CA ILE A 167 23.76 19.61 -20.61
C ILE A 167 22.36 19.27 -21.12
N PHE A 168 21.37 19.17 -20.22
CA PHE A 168 20.02 18.76 -20.55
C PHE A 168 18.96 19.83 -20.35
N GLY A 169 19.24 20.85 -19.53
CA GLY A 169 18.28 21.89 -19.14
C GLY A 169 18.21 23.07 -20.10
N LYS A 170 17.59 24.16 -19.66
CA LYS A 170 17.33 25.35 -20.48
C LYS A 170 18.61 26.04 -21.02
N ARG A 171 19.75 25.82 -20.36
CA ARG A 171 21.05 26.34 -20.76
C ARG A 171 21.78 25.46 -21.78
N SER A 172 21.23 24.32 -22.12
CA SER A 172 21.74 23.43 -23.15
C SER A 172 21.44 23.94 -24.55
N LYS A 173 22.24 23.53 -25.53
CA LYS A 173 21.92 23.72 -26.96
C LYS A 173 20.67 22.96 -27.40
N ASN A 174 20.39 21.83 -26.78
CA ASN A 174 19.22 20.98 -27.04
C ASN A 174 18.50 20.67 -25.71
N PRO A 175 17.70 21.61 -25.18
CA PRO A 175 17.04 21.42 -23.89
C PRO A 175 15.96 20.33 -23.97
N LEU A 176 15.95 19.43 -22.99
CA LEU A 176 14.94 18.40 -22.84
C LEU A 176 13.75 18.94 -22.04
N LYS A 177 12.56 18.88 -22.60
CA LYS A 177 11.33 19.38 -21.94
C LYS A 177 11.08 18.74 -20.57
N LYS A 178 11.41 17.46 -20.42
CA LYS A 178 11.20 16.71 -19.17
C LYS A 178 12.31 16.88 -18.15
N HIS A 179 13.44 17.51 -18.48
CA HIS A 179 14.55 17.70 -17.55
C HIS A 179 14.11 18.43 -16.28
N HIS A 180 14.59 18.00 -15.13
CA HIS A 180 14.11 18.39 -13.80
C HIS A 180 12.62 18.12 -13.57
N GLY A 181 12.10 17.07 -14.18
CA GLY A 181 10.74 16.60 -14.01
C GLY A 181 10.60 15.57 -12.91
N ASN A 182 9.34 15.21 -12.63
CA ASN A 182 8.96 14.18 -11.68
C ASN A 182 7.89 13.27 -12.27
N LEU A 183 7.99 11.98 -11.97
CA LEU A 183 6.95 10.99 -12.21
C LEU A 183 6.48 10.42 -10.88
N PHE A 184 5.19 10.59 -10.56
CA PHE A 184 4.53 9.97 -9.43
C PHE A 184 3.55 8.91 -9.93
N VAL A 185 3.73 7.68 -9.50
CA VAL A 185 2.88 6.55 -9.86
C VAL A 185 2.30 5.90 -8.61
N SER A 186 0.99 5.74 -8.54
CA SER A 186 0.34 5.02 -7.45
C SER A 186 -1.10 4.64 -7.78
N SER A 187 -1.79 3.99 -6.84
CA SER A 187 -3.23 3.73 -6.88
C SER A 187 -4.02 4.95 -6.41
N MET A 188 -5.36 4.87 -6.46
CA MET A 188 -6.24 5.91 -5.91
C MET A 188 -6.04 6.04 -4.40
N PRO A 189 -5.88 7.28 -3.88
CA PRO A 189 -5.78 7.51 -2.44
C PRO A 189 -7.10 7.23 -1.73
N TYR A 190 -6.97 6.63 -0.53
CA TYR A 190 -8.10 6.37 0.35
C TYR A 190 -8.30 7.46 1.40
N THR A 191 -7.24 8.21 1.75
CA THR A 191 -7.25 9.18 2.85
C THR A 191 -7.12 10.62 2.37
N LEU A 192 -7.64 11.57 3.18
CA LEU A 192 -7.53 13.01 2.89
C LEU A 192 -6.07 13.48 2.70
N LYS A 193 -5.14 12.98 3.51
CA LYS A 193 -3.72 13.37 3.41
C LYS A 193 -3.02 12.85 2.15
N GLN A 194 -3.50 11.76 1.60
CA GLN A 194 -2.97 11.23 0.35
C GLN A 194 -3.50 11.99 -0.88
N GLN A 195 -4.43 12.94 -0.69
CA GLN A 195 -5.03 13.73 -1.76
C GLN A 195 -4.03 14.63 -2.50
N TRP A 196 -2.83 14.87 -1.93
CA TRP A 196 -1.78 15.58 -2.66
C TRP A 196 -1.48 14.96 -4.03
N LEU A 197 -1.64 13.63 -4.15
CA LEU A 197 -1.44 12.92 -5.42
C LEU A 197 -2.55 13.23 -6.44
N THR A 198 -3.75 13.54 -6.00
CA THR A 198 -4.90 13.85 -6.86
C THR A 198 -5.17 15.34 -7.01
N ALA A 199 -4.60 16.19 -6.15
CA ALA A 199 -4.75 17.65 -6.22
C ALA A 199 -4.34 18.25 -7.58
N PRO A 200 -3.26 17.77 -8.25
CA PRO A 200 -2.90 18.30 -9.56
C PRO A 200 -3.99 18.18 -10.64
N ALA A 201 -4.98 17.30 -10.45
CA ALA A 201 -6.10 17.17 -11.38
C ALA A 201 -7.00 18.43 -11.48
N GLU A 202 -6.87 19.37 -10.55
CA GLU A 202 -7.65 20.62 -10.52
C GLU A 202 -7.46 21.47 -11.78
N TYR A 203 -6.34 21.31 -12.50
CA TYR A 203 -6.15 22.04 -13.75
C TYR A 203 -7.20 21.69 -14.82
N TYR A 204 -7.83 20.52 -14.77
CA TYR A 204 -8.94 20.16 -15.67
C TYR A 204 -10.13 21.11 -15.51
N GLU A 205 -10.48 21.45 -14.28
CA GLU A 205 -11.54 22.42 -13.97
C GLU A 205 -11.08 23.82 -14.39
N ARG A 206 -9.88 24.23 -13.97
CA ARG A 206 -9.32 25.55 -14.23
C ARG A 206 -9.18 25.88 -15.72
N GLU A 207 -8.67 24.93 -16.52
CA GLU A 207 -8.32 25.19 -17.91
C GLU A 207 -9.40 24.75 -18.91
N ARG A 208 -10.28 23.83 -18.54
CA ARG A 208 -11.34 23.29 -19.44
C ARG A 208 -12.74 23.20 -18.82
N GLY A 209 -12.92 23.62 -17.59
CA GLY A 209 -14.23 23.52 -16.91
C GLY A 209 -14.68 22.07 -16.71
N ILE A 210 -13.75 21.12 -16.63
CA ILE A 210 -14.05 19.69 -16.49
C ILE A 210 -13.84 19.26 -15.05
N ASN A 211 -14.92 18.93 -14.34
CA ASN A 211 -14.81 18.23 -13.08
C ASN A 211 -14.42 16.76 -13.34
N LEU A 212 -13.11 16.52 -13.34
CA LEU A 212 -12.53 15.22 -13.72
C LEU A 212 -13.08 14.07 -12.87
N PHE A 213 -13.08 14.21 -11.53
CA PHE A 213 -13.49 13.13 -10.65
C PHE A 213 -14.98 12.84 -10.68
N ALA A 214 -15.84 13.86 -10.84
CA ALA A 214 -17.26 13.64 -11.03
C ALA A 214 -17.54 12.82 -12.31
N LYS A 215 -16.88 13.18 -13.42
CA LYS A 215 -17.01 12.43 -14.68
C LYS A 215 -16.39 11.03 -14.60
N TRP A 216 -15.24 10.91 -13.93
CA TRP A 216 -14.58 9.62 -13.73
C TRP A 216 -15.43 8.68 -12.86
N ASN A 217 -15.97 9.15 -11.73
CA ASN A 217 -16.84 8.35 -10.89
C ASN A 217 -18.11 7.91 -11.64
N LYS A 218 -18.67 8.79 -12.48
CA LYS A 218 -19.79 8.42 -13.36
C LYS A 218 -19.40 7.31 -14.34
N LEU A 219 -18.20 7.40 -14.93
CA LEU A 219 -17.67 6.32 -15.80
C LEU A 219 -17.56 5.00 -15.04
N VAL A 220 -17.05 5.02 -13.80
CA VAL A 220 -16.94 3.83 -12.96
C VAL A 220 -18.31 3.23 -12.67
N ASP A 221 -19.32 4.05 -12.37
CA ASP A 221 -20.70 3.58 -12.13
C ASP A 221 -21.28 2.90 -13.38
N MET A 222 -21.00 3.43 -14.57
CA MET A 222 -21.39 2.80 -15.84
C MET A 222 -20.62 1.49 -16.10
N GLN A 223 -19.33 1.44 -15.77
CA GLN A 223 -18.51 0.21 -15.88
C GLN A 223 -19.01 -0.88 -14.92
N MET A 224 -19.49 -0.53 -13.74
CA MET A 224 -20.14 -1.49 -12.85
C MET A 224 -21.39 -2.11 -13.48
N GLN A 225 -22.28 -1.29 -14.04
CA GLN A 225 -23.47 -1.78 -14.73
C GLN A 225 -23.10 -2.63 -15.96
N LEU A 226 -22.05 -2.27 -16.69
CA LEU A 226 -21.52 -3.03 -17.83
C LEU A 226 -21.08 -4.44 -17.40
N ILE A 227 -20.39 -4.57 -16.26
CA ILE A 227 -19.96 -5.86 -15.71
C ILE A 227 -21.18 -6.69 -15.32
N GLU A 228 -22.17 -6.10 -14.67
CA GLU A 228 -23.42 -6.78 -14.31
C GLU A 228 -24.21 -7.26 -15.54
N ALA A 229 -24.30 -6.43 -16.60
CA ALA A 229 -24.92 -6.84 -17.86
C ALA A 229 -24.17 -8.01 -18.51
N LYS A 230 -22.83 -8.02 -18.44
CA LYS A 230 -22.02 -9.13 -18.92
C LYS A 230 -22.29 -10.41 -18.14
N ILE A 231 -22.39 -10.34 -16.83
CA ILE A 231 -22.67 -11.51 -15.94
C ILE A 231 -24.07 -12.07 -16.24
N LYS A 232 -25.06 -11.19 -16.45
CA LYS A 232 -26.42 -11.57 -16.80
C LYS A 232 -26.59 -12.02 -18.26
N ASN A 233 -25.54 -11.94 -19.05
CA ASN A 233 -25.55 -12.21 -20.51
C ASN A 233 -26.55 -11.32 -21.28
N ASP A 234 -26.78 -10.09 -20.81
CA ASP A 234 -27.62 -9.09 -21.48
C ASP A 234 -26.79 -8.35 -22.54
N ILE A 235 -26.78 -8.91 -23.76
CA ILE A 235 -25.96 -8.39 -24.86
C ILE A 235 -26.42 -7.00 -25.35
N PRO A 236 -27.74 -6.69 -25.49
CA PRO A 236 -28.19 -5.35 -25.87
C PRO A 236 -27.73 -4.28 -24.87
N MET A 237 -27.98 -4.49 -23.57
CA MET A 237 -27.59 -3.57 -22.50
C MET A 237 -26.06 -3.42 -22.42
N PHE A 238 -25.31 -4.51 -22.59
CA PHE A 238 -23.85 -4.48 -22.59
C PHE A 238 -23.31 -3.56 -23.70
N ARG A 239 -23.87 -3.64 -24.93
CA ARG A 239 -23.45 -2.80 -26.07
C ARG A 239 -23.76 -1.32 -25.84
N GLU A 240 -24.93 -1.01 -25.30
CA GLU A 240 -25.33 0.36 -24.98
C GLU A 240 -24.40 0.97 -23.94
N LEU A 241 -24.18 0.28 -22.82
CA LEU A 241 -23.30 0.71 -21.74
C LEU A 241 -21.84 0.84 -22.18
N TRP A 242 -21.38 -0.07 -23.05
CA TRP A 242 -20.03 0.03 -23.64
C TRP A 242 -19.84 1.32 -24.44
N ASN A 243 -20.79 1.63 -25.30
CA ASN A 243 -20.75 2.85 -26.10
C ASN A 243 -20.77 4.11 -25.21
N GLU A 244 -21.56 4.08 -24.15
CA GLU A 244 -21.62 5.19 -23.18
C GLU A 244 -20.30 5.33 -22.39
N CYS A 245 -19.68 4.24 -21.96
CA CYS A 245 -18.36 4.27 -21.34
C CYS A 245 -17.31 4.86 -22.28
N VAL A 246 -17.32 4.49 -23.56
CA VAL A 246 -16.41 5.05 -24.57
C VAL A 246 -16.65 6.56 -24.74
N ARG A 247 -17.91 7.00 -24.77
CA ARG A 247 -18.27 8.42 -24.86
C ARG A 247 -17.74 9.20 -23.65
N LEU A 248 -18.02 8.72 -22.43
CA LEU A 248 -17.55 9.36 -21.19
C LEU A 248 -16.02 9.41 -21.13
N ARG A 249 -15.34 8.34 -21.58
CA ARG A 249 -13.87 8.30 -21.60
C ARG A 249 -13.26 9.36 -22.52
N ARG A 250 -13.92 9.67 -23.64
CA ARG A 250 -13.51 10.75 -24.57
C ARG A 250 -13.67 12.13 -23.95
N GLU A 251 -14.70 12.36 -23.13
CA GLU A 251 -14.94 13.66 -22.46
C GLU A 251 -13.83 14.02 -21.45
N ILE A 252 -13.09 13.01 -20.96
CA ILE A 252 -12.00 13.17 -19.99
C ILE A 252 -10.64 12.83 -20.62
N THR A 253 -10.49 13.04 -21.93
CA THR A 253 -9.22 12.83 -22.62
C THR A 253 -8.12 13.68 -21.96
N PRO A 254 -6.98 13.08 -21.55
CA PRO A 254 -5.92 13.79 -20.87
C PRO A 254 -5.22 14.79 -21.80
N PHE A 255 -4.68 15.82 -21.19
CA PHE A 255 -3.87 16.86 -21.84
C PHE A 255 -2.80 17.35 -20.86
N VAL A 256 -1.77 17.99 -21.38
CA VAL A 256 -0.75 18.64 -20.56
C VAL A 256 -1.22 20.04 -20.24
N SER A 257 -1.19 20.42 -18.96
CA SER A 257 -1.56 21.78 -18.51
C SER A 257 -0.56 22.84 -18.98
N GLU A 258 -0.92 24.10 -18.86
CA GLU A 258 -0.05 25.24 -19.22
C GLU A 258 1.27 25.26 -18.42
N ASP A 259 1.26 24.78 -17.18
CA ASP A 259 2.44 24.68 -16.31
C ASP A 259 3.31 23.44 -16.58
N GLY A 260 2.92 22.59 -17.53
CA GLY A 260 3.65 21.37 -17.91
C GLY A 260 3.33 20.17 -17.02
N THR A 261 2.18 20.18 -16.33
CA THR A 261 1.69 19.04 -15.52
C THR A 261 0.81 18.13 -16.37
N LEU A 262 0.97 16.83 -16.20
CA LEU A 262 0.13 15.78 -16.76
C LEU A 262 -0.45 14.92 -15.64
N PHE A 263 -1.76 14.84 -15.57
CA PHE A 263 -2.48 13.98 -14.65
C PHE A 263 -3.25 12.92 -15.42
N LEU A 264 -3.00 11.65 -15.12
CA LEU A 264 -3.59 10.50 -15.81
C LEU A 264 -4.36 9.60 -14.84
N LEU A 265 -5.63 9.38 -15.14
CA LEU A 265 -6.42 8.30 -14.53
C LEU A 265 -6.44 7.10 -15.48
N GLY A 266 -6.29 5.90 -14.90
CA GLY A 266 -6.38 4.65 -15.64
C GLY A 266 -7.03 3.55 -14.80
N SER A 267 -7.83 2.71 -15.44
CA SER A 267 -8.46 1.55 -14.82
C SER A 267 -8.12 0.27 -15.57
N VAL A 268 -8.55 -0.86 -15.03
CA VAL A 268 -8.38 -2.16 -15.66
C VAL A 268 -8.99 -2.20 -17.08
N PHE A 269 -10.00 -1.38 -17.36
CA PHE A 269 -10.59 -1.30 -18.69
C PHE A 269 -9.65 -0.72 -19.76
N ASP A 270 -8.68 0.10 -19.35
CA ASP A 270 -7.63 0.57 -20.26
C ASP A 270 -6.68 -0.57 -20.71
N ASN A 271 -6.68 -1.70 -19.99
CA ASN A 271 -5.86 -2.87 -20.29
C ASN A 271 -6.68 -4.13 -20.64
N ILE A 272 -7.94 -3.93 -21.04
CA ILE A 272 -8.89 -5.03 -21.29
C ILE A 272 -8.45 -5.96 -22.42
N ASP A 273 -7.76 -5.43 -23.43
CA ASP A 273 -7.27 -6.22 -24.57
C ASP A 273 -6.22 -7.25 -24.16
N ASN A 274 -5.45 -6.97 -23.10
CA ASN A 274 -4.45 -7.89 -22.58
C ASN A 274 -5.02 -8.83 -21.49
N LEU A 275 -5.91 -8.33 -20.63
CA LEU A 275 -6.42 -9.08 -19.48
C LEU A 275 -7.70 -9.85 -19.80
N GLY A 276 -8.49 -9.36 -20.73
CA GLY A 276 -9.79 -9.89 -21.10
C GLY A 276 -10.90 -9.53 -20.11
N MET A 277 -12.14 -9.48 -20.60
CA MET A 277 -13.31 -9.19 -19.76
C MET A 277 -13.52 -10.23 -18.64
N GLN A 278 -13.11 -11.48 -18.87
CA GLN A 278 -13.23 -12.55 -17.88
C GLN A 278 -12.38 -12.27 -16.63
N TYR A 279 -11.19 -11.68 -16.79
CA TYR A 279 -10.40 -11.25 -15.65
C TYR A 279 -11.17 -10.26 -14.77
N ILE A 280 -11.81 -9.26 -15.39
CA ILE A 280 -12.59 -8.23 -14.68
C ILE A 280 -13.76 -8.86 -13.93
N VAL A 281 -14.51 -9.76 -14.59
CA VAL A 281 -15.61 -10.52 -13.98
C VAL A 281 -15.11 -11.36 -12.80
N ASN A 282 -13.98 -12.03 -12.94
CA ASN A 282 -13.40 -12.82 -11.85
C ASN A 282 -13.04 -11.95 -10.65
N GLN A 283 -12.41 -10.77 -10.87
CA GLN A 283 -12.13 -9.83 -9.79
C GLN A 283 -13.42 -9.30 -9.13
N TYR A 284 -14.43 -9.00 -9.93
CA TYR A 284 -15.74 -8.56 -9.43
C TYR A 284 -16.40 -9.61 -8.52
N ASN A 285 -16.28 -10.90 -8.87
CA ASN A 285 -16.86 -11.98 -8.08
C ASN A 285 -16.08 -12.31 -6.79
N VAL A 286 -14.79 -11.97 -6.75
CA VAL A 286 -13.90 -12.31 -5.63
C VAL A 286 -13.75 -11.13 -4.67
N MET A 287 -13.72 -9.90 -5.17
CA MET A 287 -13.54 -8.69 -4.37
C MET A 287 -14.90 -8.15 -3.89
N ASP A 288 -14.88 -7.41 -2.78
CA ASP A 288 -16.02 -6.58 -2.42
C ASP A 288 -16.23 -5.43 -3.41
N LYS A 289 -17.46 -4.92 -3.43
CA LYS A 289 -17.85 -3.90 -4.40
C LYS A 289 -17.04 -2.60 -4.25
N LEU A 290 -16.76 -2.16 -3.01
CA LEU A 290 -16.05 -0.91 -2.76
C LEU A 290 -14.58 -1.04 -3.14
N SER A 291 -13.90 -2.08 -2.63
CA SER A 291 -12.51 -2.35 -3.02
C SER A 291 -12.38 -2.59 -4.52
N PHE A 292 -13.32 -3.28 -5.14
CA PHE A 292 -13.32 -3.45 -6.59
C PHE A 292 -13.42 -2.09 -7.32
N MET A 293 -14.34 -1.22 -6.90
CA MET A 293 -14.48 0.11 -7.51
C MET A 293 -13.22 0.97 -7.34
N VAL A 294 -12.59 0.94 -6.17
CA VAL A 294 -11.40 1.76 -5.90
C VAL A 294 -10.12 1.13 -6.48
N GLU A 295 -9.86 -0.16 -6.22
CA GLU A 295 -8.60 -0.79 -6.59
C GLU A 295 -8.53 -1.28 -8.05
N ILE A 296 -9.67 -1.60 -8.66
CA ILE A 296 -9.75 -2.12 -10.03
C ILE A 296 -10.29 -1.07 -11.01
N LEU A 297 -11.35 -0.34 -10.64
CA LEU A 297 -11.95 0.68 -11.50
C LEU A 297 -11.42 2.09 -11.22
N ASN A 298 -10.61 2.26 -10.17
CA ASN A 298 -9.98 3.53 -9.82
C ASN A 298 -10.96 4.63 -9.37
N ARG A 299 -12.08 4.26 -8.73
CA ARG A 299 -13.04 5.22 -8.19
C ARG A 299 -12.39 6.05 -7.08
N LYS A 300 -12.59 7.37 -7.10
CA LYS A 300 -12.24 8.21 -5.95
C LYS A 300 -13.27 7.96 -4.84
N PRO A 301 -12.86 7.50 -3.65
CA PRO A 301 -13.78 7.29 -2.55
C PRO A 301 -14.31 8.61 -2.01
N ASP A 302 -15.56 8.57 -1.51
CA ASP A 302 -16.14 9.69 -0.78
C ASP A 302 -15.53 9.74 0.64
N THR A 303 -15.34 10.93 1.19
CA THR A 303 -14.80 11.10 2.54
C THR A 303 -15.90 10.93 3.58
N VAL A 304 -15.59 10.24 4.70
CA VAL A 304 -16.53 9.99 5.81
C VAL A 304 -16.34 11.07 6.88
N ASP A 305 -17.34 11.93 7.08
CA ASP A 305 -17.29 13.02 8.05
C ASP A 305 -17.46 12.55 9.50
N ASN A 306 -18.14 11.41 9.74
CA ASN A 306 -18.49 10.89 11.06
C ASN A 306 -17.74 9.58 11.42
N ALA A 307 -16.42 9.61 11.45
CA ALA A 307 -15.62 8.44 11.76
C ALA A 307 -15.66 8.07 13.26
N TYR A 308 -15.91 6.78 13.55
CA TYR A 308 -15.80 6.21 14.90
C TYR A 308 -14.35 6.24 15.39
N TYR A 309 -13.41 5.89 14.54
CA TYR A 309 -11.97 6.00 14.76
C TYR A 309 -11.43 7.23 14.04
N ARG A 310 -11.05 8.24 14.81
CA ARG A 310 -10.46 9.48 14.26
C ARG A 310 -8.98 9.28 13.95
N LEU A 311 -8.70 8.40 12.99
CA LEU A 311 -7.35 8.12 12.55
C LEU A 311 -6.79 9.30 11.75
N GLU A 312 -5.60 9.75 12.16
CA GLU A 312 -4.80 10.78 11.48
C GLU A 312 -3.51 10.14 10.94
N GLU A 313 -2.80 10.86 10.10
CA GLU A 313 -1.53 10.41 9.53
C GLU A 313 -0.48 10.04 10.59
N LYS A 314 -0.47 10.73 11.72
CA LYS A 314 0.45 10.39 12.81
C LYS A 314 0.29 8.96 13.31
N HIS A 315 -0.88 8.35 13.08
CA HIS A 315 -1.18 6.98 13.47
C HIS A 315 -0.66 5.91 12.48
N PHE A 316 -0.13 6.35 11.33
CA PHE A 316 0.37 5.44 10.31
C PHE A 316 1.88 5.54 10.18
N TYR A 317 2.51 4.41 9.96
CA TYR A 317 3.87 4.34 9.42
C TYR A 317 3.87 3.45 8.20
N TYR A 318 4.77 3.79 7.32
CA TYR A 318 5.01 3.07 6.08
C TYR A 318 6.42 2.50 6.17
N ASN A 319 6.64 1.31 5.58
CA ASN A 319 8.00 0.92 5.25
C ASN A 319 8.87 0.44 6.40
N ALA A 320 8.30 -0.26 7.33
CA ALA A 320 9.07 -0.99 8.33
C ALA A 320 9.72 -2.25 7.69
N TYR A 321 10.58 -2.06 6.69
CA TYR A 321 11.36 -3.13 6.09
C TYR A 321 12.73 -3.27 6.76
N ASN A 322 13.19 -4.51 6.94
CA ASN A 322 14.54 -4.84 7.37
C ASN A 322 15.50 -4.84 6.16
N ASP A 323 16.02 -3.66 5.85
CA ASP A 323 16.87 -3.47 4.67
C ASP A 323 18.17 -4.28 4.73
N SER A 324 18.73 -4.48 5.92
CA SER A 324 19.92 -5.32 6.08
C SER A 324 19.67 -6.75 5.63
N TYR A 325 18.57 -7.35 6.10
CA TYR A 325 18.18 -8.69 5.69
C TYR A 325 17.90 -8.79 4.19
N LEU A 326 17.18 -7.82 3.62
CA LEU A 326 16.85 -7.83 2.18
C LEU A 326 18.10 -7.61 1.32
N ARG A 327 19.05 -6.81 1.79
CA ARG A 327 20.34 -6.61 1.12
C ARG A 327 21.16 -7.90 1.12
N ASP A 328 21.28 -8.56 2.27
CA ASP A 328 21.98 -9.84 2.38
C ASP A 328 21.39 -10.90 1.46
N VAL A 329 20.05 -10.99 1.39
CA VAL A 329 19.36 -11.89 0.44
C VAL A 329 19.66 -11.50 -0.99
N GLY A 330 19.66 -10.20 -1.29
CA GLY A 330 19.97 -9.66 -2.62
C GLY A 330 21.39 -10.03 -3.06
N GLU A 331 22.39 -9.74 -2.23
CA GLU A 331 23.80 -10.02 -2.53
C GLU A 331 24.06 -11.53 -2.71
N ASN A 332 23.53 -12.37 -1.80
CA ASN A 332 23.69 -13.81 -1.87
C ASN A 332 23.00 -14.44 -3.09
N SER A 333 21.91 -13.83 -3.57
CA SER A 333 21.17 -14.29 -4.76
C SER A 333 21.61 -13.62 -6.06
N ASN A 334 22.65 -12.78 -6.03
CA ASN A 334 23.04 -11.90 -7.12
C ASN A 334 21.86 -11.05 -7.63
N TYR A 335 21.06 -10.53 -6.69
CA TYR A 335 19.84 -9.74 -6.92
C TYR A 335 18.82 -10.44 -7.82
N ASN A 336 18.70 -11.76 -7.66
CA ASN A 336 17.62 -12.50 -8.30
C ASN A 336 16.28 -12.07 -7.73
N TRP A 337 15.47 -11.40 -8.54
CA TRP A 337 14.19 -10.82 -8.13
C TRP A 337 13.17 -11.87 -7.65
N GLN A 338 13.23 -13.10 -8.15
CA GLN A 338 12.39 -14.20 -7.68
C GLN A 338 12.70 -14.53 -6.21
N VAL A 339 13.99 -14.66 -5.88
CA VAL A 339 14.46 -14.94 -4.51
C VAL A 339 14.09 -13.79 -3.57
N LEU A 340 14.26 -12.54 -3.99
CA LEU A 340 13.87 -11.36 -3.22
C LEU A 340 12.36 -11.32 -2.95
N ARG A 341 11.55 -11.65 -3.93
CA ARG A 341 10.10 -11.73 -3.76
C ARG A 341 9.70 -12.83 -2.77
N ASP A 342 10.36 -13.99 -2.84
CA ASP A 342 10.07 -15.15 -1.99
C ASP A 342 10.63 -14.99 -0.57
N ALA A 343 11.51 -14.00 -0.33
CA ALA A 343 12.02 -13.60 0.99
C ALA A 343 11.02 -12.73 1.81
N ASN A 344 9.76 -12.66 1.40
CA ASN A 344 8.72 -11.89 2.08
C ASN A 344 8.12 -12.67 3.26
N ASP A 345 8.84 -12.66 4.38
CA ASP A 345 8.42 -13.22 5.67
C ASP A 345 8.80 -12.29 6.83
N CYS A 346 8.55 -12.68 8.08
CA CYS A 346 8.75 -11.83 9.26
C CYS A 346 10.18 -11.30 9.45
N ARG A 347 11.20 -11.87 8.79
CA ARG A 347 12.58 -11.36 8.81
C ARG A 347 12.74 -10.10 7.98
N ALA A 348 11.87 -9.92 7.01
CA ALA A 348 11.83 -8.72 6.17
C ALA A 348 11.14 -7.53 6.85
N ASP A 349 10.55 -7.72 8.02
CA ASP A 349 9.83 -6.68 8.75
C ASP A 349 10.71 -6.07 9.87
N LEU A 350 10.94 -4.77 9.83
CA LEU A 350 11.70 -4.04 10.85
C LEU A 350 10.88 -3.89 12.15
N ASP A 351 9.57 -3.80 12.02
CA ASP A 351 8.61 -3.64 13.13
C ASP A 351 8.22 -4.98 13.81
N CYS A 352 8.82 -6.08 13.39
CA CYS A 352 8.66 -7.38 14.01
C CYS A 352 9.91 -7.75 14.83
N ASN A 353 9.84 -7.63 16.15
CA ASN A 353 10.90 -8.10 17.02
C ASN A 353 10.80 -9.63 17.20
N LEU A 354 11.69 -10.36 16.54
CA LEU A 354 11.67 -11.83 16.49
C LEU A 354 11.88 -12.52 17.86
N LEU A 355 12.36 -11.77 18.88
CA LEU A 355 12.65 -12.30 20.22
C LEU A 355 11.48 -12.06 21.21
N ARG A 356 10.51 -11.22 20.87
CA ARG A 356 9.36 -10.94 21.72
C ARG A 356 8.15 -11.77 21.30
N PRO A 357 7.25 -12.12 22.23
CA PRO A 357 5.98 -12.75 21.86
C PRO A 357 5.19 -11.89 20.87
N LEU A 358 4.45 -12.53 19.98
CA LEU A 358 3.46 -11.86 19.16
C LEU A 358 2.12 -11.79 19.90
N GLU A 359 1.42 -10.68 19.72
CA GLU A 359 0.07 -10.50 20.24
C GLU A 359 -0.93 -10.65 19.09
N LEU A 360 -1.92 -11.51 19.27
CA LEU A 360 -2.91 -11.85 18.27
C LEU A 360 -4.31 -11.47 18.73
N SER A 361 -5.09 -10.85 17.88
CA SER A 361 -6.52 -10.68 18.09
C SER A 361 -7.30 -11.28 16.92
N THR A 362 -8.44 -11.90 17.21
CA THR A 362 -9.23 -12.64 16.23
C THR A 362 -10.70 -12.24 16.24
N ASP A 363 -11.34 -12.35 15.08
CA ASP A 363 -12.79 -12.24 14.92
C ASP A 363 -13.28 -13.34 13.98
N TRP A 364 -14.19 -14.18 14.49
CA TRP A 364 -14.69 -15.34 13.77
C TRP A 364 -16.09 -15.04 13.25
N GLY A 365 -16.20 -14.75 11.97
CA GLY A 365 -17.49 -14.50 11.31
C GLY A 365 -18.02 -15.71 10.53
N SER A 366 -19.29 -15.68 10.18
CA SER A 366 -19.91 -16.73 9.35
C SER A 366 -19.45 -16.70 7.90
N SER A 367 -18.94 -15.57 7.42
CA SER A 367 -18.52 -15.35 6.02
C SER A 367 -17.02 -15.23 5.85
N ALA A 368 -16.29 -14.87 6.90
CA ALA A 368 -14.83 -14.73 6.91
C ALA A 368 -14.28 -14.77 8.33
N SER A 369 -13.01 -15.12 8.44
CA SER A 369 -12.23 -15.09 9.69
C SER A 369 -11.13 -14.06 9.58
N PHE A 370 -10.84 -13.35 10.69
CA PHE A 370 -9.93 -12.21 10.75
C PHE A 370 -8.90 -12.41 11.86
N LEU A 371 -7.65 -12.04 11.57
CA LEU A 371 -6.54 -12.09 12.50
C LEU A 371 -5.70 -10.81 12.33
N VAL A 372 -5.45 -10.13 13.43
CA VAL A 372 -4.54 -8.99 13.50
C VAL A 372 -3.38 -9.32 14.41
N VAL A 373 -2.18 -8.96 13.97
CA VAL A 373 -0.94 -9.18 14.71
C VAL A 373 -0.45 -7.85 15.25
N HIS A 374 -0.18 -7.81 16.55
CA HIS A 374 0.28 -6.63 17.27
C HIS A 374 1.63 -6.91 17.94
N GLN A 375 2.39 -5.85 18.19
CA GLN A 375 3.57 -5.89 19.05
C GLN A 375 3.82 -4.51 19.67
N GLU A 376 4.25 -4.47 20.93
CA GLU A 376 4.64 -3.21 21.59
C GLU A 376 6.14 -2.97 21.44
N HIS A 377 6.49 -1.74 21.08
CA HIS A 377 7.86 -1.27 20.94
C HIS A 377 8.08 0.09 21.58
N ASN A 378 9.33 0.39 21.91
CA ASN A 378 9.76 1.72 22.33
C ASN A 378 10.49 2.46 21.19
N ILE A 379 10.10 2.20 19.95
CA ILE A 379 10.63 2.81 18.73
C ILE A 379 9.44 3.28 17.90
N ASP A 380 9.44 4.55 17.53
CA ASP A 380 8.49 5.07 16.53
C ASP A 380 9.01 4.77 15.13
N TYR A 381 8.41 3.81 14.45
CA TYR A 381 8.80 3.40 13.08
C TYR A 381 8.52 4.45 12.00
N ARG A 382 7.83 5.54 12.34
CA ARG A 382 7.66 6.69 11.46
C ARG A 382 8.88 7.61 11.46
N THR A 383 9.54 7.74 12.62
CA THR A 383 10.69 8.62 12.83
C THR A 383 11.99 7.85 13.05
N HIS A 384 11.91 6.52 13.24
CA HIS A 384 13.01 5.62 13.63
C HIS A 384 13.73 6.04 14.93
N LYS A 385 13.03 6.73 15.82
CA LYS A 385 13.59 7.20 17.09
C LYS A 385 13.05 6.41 18.27
N PRO A 386 13.85 6.18 19.30
CA PRO A 386 13.36 5.62 20.55
C PRO A 386 12.37 6.57 21.23
N THR A 387 11.40 5.98 21.92
CA THR A 387 10.35 6.70 22.65
C THR A 387 10.32 6.29 24.11
N GLU A 388 9.98 7.22 25.00
CA GLU A 388 9.78 6.91 26.43
C GLU A 388 8.48 6.14 26.66
N ARG A 389 7.43 6.50 25.92
CA ARG A 389 6.13 5.81 25.97
C ARG A 389 6.15 4.60 25.05
N PRO A 390 5.63 3.45 25.50
CA PRO A 390 5.46 2.31 24.63
C PRO A 390 4.46 2.62 23.50
N ILE A 391 4.78 2.16 22.31
CA ILE A 391 3.93 2.26 21.14
C ILE A 391 3.29 0.90 20.90
N HIS A 392 1.96 0.87 20.86
CA HIS A 392 1.21 -0.29 20.43
C HIS A 392 1.10 -0.28 18.91
N ASN A 393 1.82 -1.20 18.25
CA ASN A 393 1.85 -1.31 16.81
C ASN A 393 0.94 -2.44 16.33
N VAL A 394 0.13 -2.17 15.30
CA VAL A 394 -0.52 -3.16 14.46
C VAL A 394 0.43 -3.44 13.29
N ILE A 395 1.06 -4.62 13.29
CA ILE A 395 2.18 -4.92 12.38
C ILE A 395 1.78 -5.76 11.16
N ASN A 396 0.70 -6.55 11.27
CA ASN A 396 0.24 -7.38 10.15
C ASN A 396 -1.25 -7.74 10.29
N GLU A 397 -1.86 -8.13 9.17
CA GLU A 397 -3.25 -8.58 9.10
C GLU A 397 -3.38 -9.82 8.23
N PHE A 398 -4.29 -10.72 8.61
CA PHE A 398 -4.68 -11.86 7.81
C PHE A 398 -6.19 -11.99 7.81
N TYR A 399 -6.75 -12.44 6.70
CA TYR A 399 -8.14 -12.83 6.61
C TYR A 399 -8.34 -13.99 5.64
N VAL A 400 -9.40 -14.73 5.85
CA VAL A 400 -9.82 -15.83 4.98
C VAL A 400 -11.32 -15.75 4.84
N ARG A 401 -11.80 -15.68 3.59
CA ARG A 401 -13.23 -15.79 3.28
C ARG A 401 -13.63 -17.26 3.26
N ARG A 402 -14.82 -17.55 3.74
CA ARG A 402 -15.38 -18.89 3.66
C ARG A 402 -15.47 -19.34 2.22
N ASN A 403 -14.97 -20.54 1.97
CA ASN A 403 -15.06 -21.20 0.67
C ASN A 403 -15.60 -22.62 0.89
N ASP A 404 -16.85 -22.85 0.51
CA ASP A 404 -17.54 -24.14 0.68
C ASP A 404 -16.94 -25.28 -0.17
N LYS A 405 -15.90 -25.01 -0.97
CA LYS A 405 -15.25 -25.99 -1.87
C LYS A 405 -13.91 -26.51 -1.35
N ILE A 406 -13.46 -26.09 -0.17
CA ILE A 406 -12.15 -26.46 0.38
C ILE A 406 -12.34 -27.33 1.62
N ASP A 407 -11.56 -28.41 1.74
CA ASP A 407 -11.61 -29.35 2.88
C ASP A 407 -11.11 -28.75 4.21
N ASN A 408 -10.33 -27.66 4.16
CA ASN A 408 -9.87 -26.94 5.35
C ASN A 408 -10.87 -25.87 5.76
N THR A 409 -11.04 -25.69 7.06
CA THR A 409 -11.82 -24.58 7.58
C THR A 409 -11.08 -23.25 7.40
N GLU A 410 -11.81 -22.13 7.32
CA GLU A 410 -11.23 -20.78 7.28
C GLU A 410 -10.31 -20.49 8.48
N VAL A 411 -10.56 -21.15 9.62
CA VAL A 411 -9.75 -21.04 10.84
C VAL A 411 -8.41 -21.76 10.68
N ASP A 412 -8.39 -22.95 10.08
CA ASP A 412 -7.16 -23.68 9.79
C ASP A 412 -6.32 -22.92 8.77
N GLU A 413 -6.96 -22.37 7.71
CA GLU A 413 -6.27 -21.63 6.66
C GLU A 413 -5.62 -20.33 7.19
N ILE A 414 -6.31 -19.57 8.05
CA ILE A 414 -5.76 -18.34 8.63
C ILE A 414 -4.59 -18.65 9.59
N ALA A 415 -4.69 -19.73 10.35
CA ALA A 415 -3.60 -20.21 11.19
C ALA A 415 -2.37 -20.63 10.35
N ASP A 416 -2.58 -21.33 9.24
CA ASP A 416 -1.52 -21.75 8.34
C ASP A 416 -0.84 -20.54 7.67
N LYS A 417 -1.59 -19.53 7.22
CA LYS A 417 -1.04 -18.28 6.69
C LYS A 417 -0.17 -17.58 7.72
N PHE A 418 -0.63 -17.46 8.96
CA PHE A 418 0.15 -16.91 10.06
C PHE A 418 1.43 -17.72 10.30
N CYS A 419 1.31 -19.04 10.48
CA CYS A 419 2.45 -19.92 10.75
C CYS A 419 3.47 -19.89 9.61
N HIS A 420 3.02 -19.85 8.35
CA HIS A 420 3.89 -19.74 7.19
C HIS A 420 4.67 -18.43 7.17
N TYR A 421 4.01 -17.31 7.42
CA TYR A 421 4.63 -15.99 7.45
C TYR A 421 5.65 -15.85 8.59
N TYR A 422 5.27 -16.29 9.79
CA TYR A 422 6.09 -16.19 11.00
C TYR A 422 6.95 -17.47 11.27
N ARG A 423 7.17 -18.32 10.26
CA ARG A 423 7.95 -19.57 10.42
C ARG A 423 9.36 -19.35 10.97
N PHE A 424 9.97 -18.21 10.66
CA PHE A 424 11.31 -17.83 11.14
C PHE A 424 11.31 -16.96 12.39
N HIS A 425 10.16 -16.70 12.99
CA HIS A 425 10.09 -16.00 14.27
C HIS A 425 10.72 -16.86 15.36
N ILE A 426 11.65 -16.29 16.15
CA ILE A 426 12.46 -17.04 17.12
C ILE A 426 11.63 -17.40 18.36
N ASN A 427 10.95 -16.40 18.93
CA ASN A 427 10.06 -16.63 20.06
C ASN A 427 8.73 -17.22 19.57
N LYS A 428 8.49 -18.49 19.90
CA LYS A 428 7.26 -19.20 19.48
C LYS A 428 6.10 -19.05 20.47
N GLU A 429 6.08 -17.96 21.24
CA GLU A 429 4.95 -17.62 22.12
C GLU A 429 4.05 -16.60 21.46
N VAL A 430 2.75 -16.80 21.59
CA VAL A 430 1.72 -15.83 21.21
C VAL A 430 0.79 -15.54 22.39
N VAL A 431 0.39 -14.29 22.52
CA VAL A 431 -0.67 -13.85 23.43
C VAL A 431 -1.93 -13.65 22.60
N LEU A 432 -2.91 -14.52 22.76
CA LEU A 432 -4.16 -14.49 21.99
C LEU A 432 -5.25 -13.74 22.76
N TYR A 433 -5.66 -12.59 22.23
CA TYR A 433 -6.84 -11.84 22.66
C TYR A 433 -8.07 -12.40 21.93
N ARG A 434 -8.66 -13.43 22.53
CA ARG A 434 -9.65 -14.24 21.86
C ARG A 434 -11.03 -13.58 21.78
N ASP A 435 -11.74 -13.90 20.73
CA ASP A 435 -13.16 -13.63 20.60
C ASP A 435 -13.98 -14.61 21.47
N ARG A 436 -14.85 -14.11 22.33
CA ARG A 436 -15.74 -14.95 23.14
C ARG A 436 -16.78 -15.68 22.31
N TYR A 437 -17.24 -15.06 21.22
CA TYR A 437 -18.16 -15.74 20.30
C TYR A 437 -17.51 -16.96 19.62
N GLY A 438 -16.19 -16.94 19.49
CA GLY A 438 -15.41 -18.08 19.00
C GLY A 438 -15.37 -19.29 19.94
N ASP A 439 -15.91 -19.19 21.17
CA ASP A 439 -16.08 -20.34 22.09
C ASP A 439 -17.33 -21.14 21.77
N HIS A 440 -18.23 -20.67 20.90
CA HIS A 440 -19.38 -21.42 20.45
C HIS A 440 -18.98 -22.55 19.49
N HIS A 441 -19.56 -23.71 19.67
CA HIS A 441 -19.35 -24.85 18.77
C HIS A 441 -20.13 -24.67 17.48
N ASN A 442 -19.49 -24.95 16.36
CA ASN A 442 -20.19 -25.06 15.10
C ASN A 442 -21.05 -26.33 15.11
N ALA A 443 -22.24 -26.31 14.49
CA ALA A 443 -23.16 -27.45 14.47
C ALA A 443 -22.52 -28.76 13.97
N ASN A 444 -21.43 -28.67 13.20
CA ASN A 444 -20.73 -29.80 12.59
C ASN A 444 -19.34 -30.08 13.21
N SER A 445 -18.92 -29.38 14.28
CA SER A 445 -17.60 -29.55 14.90
C SER A 445 -17.72 -29.79 16.40
N LYS A 446 -16.92 -30.74 16.91
CA LYS A 446 -16.78 -30.98 18.37
C LYS A 446 -15.95 -29.89 19.06
N LYS A 447 -15.24 -29.05 18.30
CA LYS A 447 -14.34 -27.99 18.79
C LYS A 447 -14.87 -26.61 18.42
N SER A 448 -14.66 -25.64 19.29
CA SER A 448 -14.92 -24.23 19.01
C SER A 448 -13.89 -23.66 18.03
N TYR A 449 -14.18 -22.51 17.42
CA TYR A 449 -13.25 -21.83 16.53
C TYR A 449 -11.93 -21.50 17.23
N ASN A 450 -12.00 -21.03 18.49
CA ASN A 450 -10.81 -20.73 19.29
C ASN A 450 -9.97 -21.99 19.56
N GLU A 451 -10.62 -23.12 19.91
CA GLU A 451 -9.91 -24.40 20.12
C GLU A 451 -9.24 -24.90 18.83
N MET A 452 -9.92 -24.79 17.68
CA MET A 452 -9.34 -25.18 16.39
C MET A 452 -8.11 -24.34 16.05
N PHE A 453 -8.20 -23.02 16.22
CA PHE A 453 -7.10 -22.09 15.96
C PHE A 453 -5.89 -22.39 16.86
N ILE A 454 -6.12 -22.54 18.17
CA ILE A 454 -5.07 -22.84 19.14
C ILE A 454 -4.42 -24.19 18.85
N ASP A 455 -5.21 -25.22 18.58
CA ASP A 455 -4.67 -26.55 18.22
C ASP A 455 -3.80 -26.49 16.97
N ARG A 456 -4.20 -25.69 15.95
CA ARG A 456 -3.43 -25.53 14.72
C ARG A 456 -2.11 -24.80 14.97
N LEU A 457 -2.11 -23.74 15.79
CA LEU A 457 -0.90 -23.06 16.23
C LEU A 457 0.03 -23.98 17.00
N ASN A 458 -0.49 -24.71 17.98
CA ASN A 458 0.29 -25.65 18.78
C ASN A 458 0.96 -26.75 17.94
N ARG A 459 0.25 -27.29 16.93
CA ARG A 459 0.81 -28.26 15.97
C ARG A 459 1.94 -27.70 15.14
N ASN A 460 1.95 -26.38 14.90
CA ASN A 460 3.03 -25.67 14.21
C ASN A 460 4.11 -25.14 15.16
N GLY A 461 4.14 -25.63 16.43
CA GLY A 461 5.19 -25.32 17.39
C GLY A 461 5.04 -24.01 18.14
N TRP A 462 3.87 -23.36 18.09
CA TRP A 462 3.56 -22.15 18.85
C TRP A 462 3.00 -22.50 20.22
N THR A 463 3.34 -21.72 21.25
CA THR A 463 2.70 -21.78 22.58
C THR A 463 1.71 -20.62 22.71
N VAL A 464 0.46 -20.93 23.04
CA VAL A 464 -0.61 -19.93 23.05
C VAL A 464 -1.04 -19.58 24.47
N ASN A 465 -0.80 -18.33 24.86
CA ASN A 465 -1.27 -17.74 26.12
C ASN A 465 -2.54 -16.93 25.86
N GLN A 466 -3.69 -17.43 26.35
CA GLN A 466 -4.97 -16.78 26.10
C GLN A 466 -5.24 -15.66 27.09
N ARG A 467 -5.79 -14.54 26.60
CA ARG A 467 -6.28 -13.43 27.40
C ARG A 467 -7.67 -13.00 26.95
N THR A 468 -8.53 -12.68 27.92
CA THR A 468 -9.82 -12.04 27.70
C THR A 468 -10.01 -10.96 28.76
N HIS A 469 -10.79 -9.94 28.44
CA HIS A 469 -11.20 -8.97 29.43
C HIS A 469 -12.13 -9.61 30.48
N ALA A 470 -12.08 -9.12 31.72
CA ALA A 470 -12.99 -9.55 32.77
C ALA A 470 -14.39 -8.95 32.58
N GLY A 471 -15.44 -9.70 32.97
CA GLY A 471 -16.82 -9.23 32.96
C GLY A 471 -17.54 -9.38 31.60
N MET A 472 -18.66 -8.69 31.42
CA MET A 472 -19.47 -8.72 30.20
C MET A 472 -18.77 -7.98 29.06
N GLU A 473 -19.27 -8.16 27.82
CA GLU A 473 -18.79 -7.41 26.64
C GLU A 473 -18.90 -5.90 26.92
N PRO A 474 -17.82 -5.13 26.71
CA PRO A 474 -17.82 -3.70 27.02
C PRO A 474 -18.80 -2.94 26.13
N PRO A 475 -19.48 -1.92 26.68
CA PRO A 475 -20.36 -1.06 25.88
C PRO A 475 -19.60 -0.40 24.75
N GLN A 476 -20.23 -0.27 23.59
CA GLN A 476 -19.63 0.38 22.42
C GLN A 476 -19.23 1.83 22.70
N HIS A 477 -20.01 2.53 23.54
CA HIS A 477 -19.69 3.89 23.96
C HIS A 477 -18.36 3.98 24.75
N ASP A 478 -18.10 3.03 25.63
CA ASP A 478 -16.87 3.00 26.42
C ASP A 478 -15.66 2.68 25.53
N LYS A 479 -15.83 1.79 24.55
CA LYS A 479 -14.81 1.54 23.50
C LYS A 479 -14.54 2.82 22.70
N PHE A 480 -15.59 3.56 22.31
CA PHE A 480 -15.45 4.83 21.61
C PHE A 480 -14.64 5.85 22.43
N LEU A 481 -14.97 6.01 23.72
CA LEU A 481 -14.24 6.93 24.60
C LEU A 481 -12.77 6.52 24.75
N LEU A 482 -12.49 5.21 24.93
CA LEU A 482 -11.12 4.71 25.00
C LEU A 482 -10.33 5.10 23.75
N TRP A 483 -10.92 4.94 22.57
CA TRP A 483 -10.28 5.33 21.32
C TRP A 483 -10.04 6.83 21.19
N GLN A 484 -10.96 7.67 21.70
CA GLN A 484 -10.72 9.12 21.70
C GLN A 484 -9.48 9.49 22.52
N TYR A 485 -9.24 8.86 23.70
CA TYR A 485 -8.04 9.08 24.50
C TYR A 485 -6.77 8.56 23.82
N ILE A 486 -6.83 7.35 23.26
CA ILE A 486 -5.67 6.73 22.60
C ILE A 486 -5.24 7.56 21.37
N LEU A 487 -6.19 7.92 20.49
CA LEU A 487 -5.90 8.61 19.25
C LEU A 487 -5.57 10.10 19.45
N ALA A 488 -6.04 10.75 20.51
CA ALA A 488 -5.64 12.11 20.85
C ALA A 488 -4.16 12.18 21.26
N GLU A 489 -3.60 11.12 21.87
CA GLU A 489 -2.21 11.02 22.37
C GLU A 489 -1.83 12.07 23.44
N THR A 490 -2.82 12.73 24.03
CA THR A 490 -2.62 13.80 25.00
C THR A 490 -2.47 13.31 26.44
N ASP A 491 -2.82 12.05 26.71
CA ASP A 491 -2.82 11.44 28.05
C ASP A 491 -1.81 10.27 28.10
N ASP A 492 -0.76 10.43 28.90
CA ASP A 492 0.34 9.45 29.02
C ASP A 492 -0.07 8.12 29.67
N ARG A 493 -1.26 8.05 30.24
CA ARG A 493 -1.83 6.80 30.75
C ARG A 493 -2.20 5.82 29.66
N PHE A 494 -2.42 6.29 28.42
CA PHE A 494 -2.74 5.47 27.26
C PHE A 494 -1.50 5.28 26.38
N PRO A 495 -1.43 4.17 25.61
CA PRO A 495 -0.32 3.95 24.71
C PRO A 495 -0.39 4.95 23.53
N VAL A 496 0.73 5.13 22.88
CA VAL A 496 0.76 5.65 21.51
C VAL A 496 0.32 4.50 20.60
N PHE A 497 -0.54 4.78 19.62
CA PHE A 497 -1.07 3.76 18.70
C PHE A 497 -0.58 4.00 17.27
N ARG A 498 -0.08 2.95 16.64
CA ARG A 498 0.43 3.01 15.26
C ARG A 498 -0.01 1.79 14.45
N ILE A 499 -0.21 2.00 13.16
CA ILE A 499 -0.58 0.94 12.20
C ILE A 499 0.45 0.93 11.06
N ASN A 500 0.97 -0.25 10.74
CA ASN A 500 1.77 -0.46 9.55
C ASN A 500 0.90 -0.37 8.29
N ALA A 501 0.90 0.79 7.63
CA ALA A 501 0.03 1.04 6.47
C ALA A 501 0.41 0.21 5.24
N THR A 502 1.59 -0.36 5.20
CA THR A 502 2.02 -1.26 4.11
C THR A 502 1.42 -2.66 4.24
N ARG A 503 1.34 -3.17 5.48
CA ARG A 503 0.87 -4.53 5.79
C ARG A 503 -0.62 -4.57 6.16
N CYS A 504 -1.16 -3.53 6.81
CA CYS A 504 -2.48 -3.52 7.44
C CYS A 504 -3.47 -2.62 6.71
N LYS A 505 -3.56 -2.75 5.39
CA LYS A 505 -4.47 -1.94 4.55
C LYS A 505 -5.94 -2.15 4.88
N LYS A 506 -6.35 -3.39 5.14
CA LYS A 506 -7.74 -3.73 5.43
C LYS A 506 -8.15 -3.29 6.84
N VAL A 507 -7.24 -3.39 7.83
CA VAL A 507 -7.43 -2.79 9.15
C VAL A 507 -7.72 -1.29 9.00
N ILE A 508 -6.90 -0.56 8.23
CA ILE A 508 -7.07 0.88 8.02
C ILE A 508 -8.42 1.18 7.34
N ILE A 509 -8.73 0.48 6.25
CA ILE A 509 -10.00 0.66 5.52
C ILE A 509 -11.20 0.40 6.45
N SER A 510 -11.18 -0.71 7.19
CA SER A 510 -12.24 -1.06 8.13
C SER A 510 -12.42 0.01 9.21
N MET A 511 -11.33 0.47 9.83
CA MET A 511 -11.40 1.49 10.87
C MET A 511 -11.82 2.86 10.34
N GLN A 512 -11.32 3.29 9.19
CA GLN A 512 -11.68 4.58 8.58
C GLN A 512 -13.13 4.63 8.07
N ASN A 513 -13.65 3.51 7.57
CA ASN A 513 -15.02 3.41 7.07
C ASN A 513 -16.05 3.09 8.16
N THR A 514 -15.64 2.91 9.41
CA THR A 514 -16.54 2.70 10.53
C THR A 514 -17.12 4.04 10.97
N GLU A 515 -18.40 4.25 10.67
CA GLU A 515 -19.14 5.45 11.08
C GLU A 515 -19.60 5.35 12.54
N VAL A 516 -19.79 6.51 13.15
CA VAL A 516 -20.41 6.62 14.47
C VAL A 516 -21.90 6.90 14.34
N THR A 517 -22.70 6.18 15.13
CA THR A 517 -24.12 6.47 15.32
C THR A 517 -24.35 6.91 16.75
N GLU A 518 -25.02 8.05 16.91
CA GLU A 518 -25.43 8.55 18.22
C GLU A 518 -26.84 8.04 18.57
N SER A 519 -26.97 7.45 19.73
CA SER A 519 -28.28 7.03 20.26
C SER A 519 -29.04 8.23 20.83
N HIS A 520 -30.38 8.13 20.98
CA HIS A 520 -31.22 9.16 21.61
C HIS A 520 -30.79 9.49 23.07
N THR A 521 -29.95 8.69 23.69
CA THR A 521 -29.38 8.91 25.03
C THR A 521 -28.00 9.56 25.01
N GLY A 522 -27.51 10.07 23.88
CA GLY A 522 -26.19 10.65 23.73
C GLY A 522 -25.03 9.64 23.77
N LYS A 523 -25.31 8.35 23.61
CA LYS A 523 -24.29 7.30 23.58
C LYS A 523 -23.86 7.03 22.13
N PHE A 524 -22.56 6.97 21.91
CA PHE A 524 -21.96 6.67 20.62
C PHE A 524 -21.78 5.16 20.42
N THR A 525 -22.13 4.68 19.24
CA THR A 525 -21.98 3.27 18.84
C THR A 525 -21.45 3.20 17.41
N LYS A 526 -20.87 2.07 17.03
CA LYS A 526 -20.48 1.82 15.63
C LYS A 526 -21.71 1.61 14.76
N ASP A 527 -21.72 2.23 13.58
CA ASP A 527 -22.64 1.82 12.52
C ASP A 527 -22.15 0.50 11.90
N LYS A 528 -22.87 -0.57 12.19
CA LYS A 528 -22.62 -1.91 11.65
C LYS A 528 -23.48 -2.23 10.42
N SER A 529 -24.09 -1.24 9.80
CA SER A 529 -24.93 -1.44 8.60
C SER A 529 -24.13 -2.01 7.44
N SER A 530 -22.83 -1.69 7.36
CA SER A 530 -21.89 -2.21 6.35
C SER A 530 -21.76 -3.73 6.37
N GLU A 531 -21.82 -4.38 7.56
CA GLU A 531 -21.74 -5.83 7.71
C GLU A 531 -22.90 -6.57 7.04
N ARG A 532 -24.05 -5.92 6.88
CA ARG A 532 -25.27 -6.48 6.28
C ARG A 532 -25.41 -6.20 4.79
N LYS A 533 -24.61 -5.27 4.26
CA LYS A 533 -24.66 -4.89 2.84
C LYS A 533 -23.87 -5.90 2.02
N LYS A 534 -24.54 -6.69 1.17
CA LYS A 534 -23.88 -7.61 0.22
C LYS A 534 -22.88 -6.90 -0.73
N SER A 535 -22.91 -5.58 -0.76
CA SER A 535 -22.01 -4.74 -1.58
C SER A 535 -20.71 -4.35 -0.87
N VAL A 536 -20.56 -4.69 0.41
CA VAL A 536 -19.35 -4.44 1.21
C VAL A 536 -18.74 -5.79 1.57
N ALA A 537 -17.44 -5.95 1.31
CA ALA A 537 -16.77 -7.17 1.73
C ALA A 537 -16.62 -7.25 3.23
N PRO A 538 -16.64 -8.46 3.80
CA PRO A 538 -16.42 -8.64 5.23
C PRO A 538 -15.15 -7.94 5.73
N GLU A 539 -14.04 -8.02 4.99
CA GLU A 539 -12.77 -7.39 5.36
C GLU A 539 -12.73 -5.85 5.26
N ASP A 540 -13.69 -5.24 4.59
CA ASP A 540 -13.81 -3.78 4.50
C ASP A 540 -14.94 -3.23 5.39
N ALA A 541 -15.72 -4.13 5.98
CA ALA A 541 -16.71 -3.82 7.00
C ALA A 541 -16.03 -3.57 8.37
N THR A 542 -16.77 -3.56 9.45
CA THR A 542 -16.26 -3.21 10.78
C THR A 542 -15.44 -4.30 11.47
N HIS A 543 -15.33 -5.50 10.88
CA HIS A 543 -14.72 -6.67 11.51
C HIS A 543 -13.26 -6.49 11.93
N PHE A 544 -12.41 -5.90 11.09
CA PHE A 544 -11.03 -5.64 11.48
C PHE A 544 -10.93 -4.60 12.60
N GLY A 545 -11.78 -3.57 12.58
CA GLY A 545 -11.89 -2.63 13.69
C GLY A 545 -12.31 -3.31 15.00
N ASP A 546 -13.28 -4.25 14.92
CA ASP A 546 -13.71 -5.05 16.08
C ASP A 546 -12.60 -5.99 16.56
N THR A 547 -11.82 -6.56 15.64
CA THR A 547 -10.66 -7.40 15.96
C THR A 547 -9.61 -6.62 16.75
N VAL A 548 -9.26 -5.40 16.31
CA VAL A 548 -8.33 -4.52 17.03
C VAL A 548 -8.88 -4.10 18.38
N ASP A 549 -10.18 -3.79 18.48
CA ASP A 549 -10.84 -3.43 19.73
C ASP A 549 -10.65 -4.48 20.83
N LYS A 550 -10.67 -5.77 20.49
CA LYS A 550 -10.51 -6.86 21.47
C LYS A 550 -9.17 -6.81 22.17
N CYS A 551 -8.10 -6.58 21.43
CA CYS A 551 -6.76 -6.39 21.99
C CYS A 551 -6.70 -5.10 22.82
N ILE A 552 -7.08 -3.98 22.23
CA ILE A 552 -6.97 -2.64 22.85
C ILE A 552 -7.80 -2.55 24.11
N TRP A 553 -9.03 -3.05 24.08
CA TRP A 553 -9.88 -3.04 25.29
C TRP A 553 -9.31 -3.93 26.39
N THR A 554 -8.88 -5.15 26.07
CA THR A 554 -8.35 -6.09 27.08
C THR A 554 -7.08 -5.54 27.75
N LYS A 555 -6.24 -4.81 27.00
CA LYS A 555 -5.01 -4.21 27.54
C LYS A 555 -5.21 -2.91 28.30
N TYR A 556 -6.10 -2.04 27.82
CA TYR A 556 -6.14 -0.63 28.24
C TYR A 556 -7.49 -0.17 28.76
N GLY A 557 -8.56 -0.98 28.64
CA GLY A 557 -9.91 -0.61 29.06
C GLY A 557 -10.03 -0.23 30.54
N ASP A 558 -9.27 -0.89 31.44
CA ASP A 558 -9.27 -0.56 32.86
C ASP A 558 -8.68 0.83 33.17
N ARG A 559 -7.83 1.35 32.29
CA ARG A 559 -7.26 2.71 32.43
C ARG A 559 -8.33 3.80 32.26
N LEU A 560 -9.38 3.53 31.49
CA LEU A 560 -10.54 4.41 31.34
C LEU A 560 -11.29 4.60 32.67
N LYS A 561 -11.38 3.56 33.49
CA LYS A 561 -12.02 3.62 34.83
C LYS A 561 -11.24 4.56 35.77
N LEU A 562 -9.92 4.60 35.67
CA LEU A 562 -9.07 5.50 36.47
C LEU A 562 -9.27 6.97 36.08
N VAL A 563 -9.56 7.27 34.80
CA VAL A 563 -9.90 8.64 34.37
C VAL A 563 -11.18 9.10 35.01
N ASN A 564 -12.22 8.27 35.00
CA ASN A 564 -13.52 8.61 35.57
C ASN A 564 -13.49 8.77 37.08
N SER A 565 -12.63 8.05 37.81
CA SER A 565 -12.47 8.18 39.25
C SER A 565 -11.72 9.46 39.67
N SER A 566 -10.80 9.96 38.86
CA SER A 566 -10.09 11.21 39.15
C SER A 566 -10.96 12.46 38.98
N PHE A 567 -12.00 12.40 38.13
CA PHE A 567 -12.98 13.50 38.02
C PHE A 567 -13.95 13.59 39.22
N VAL A 568 -14.20 12.49 39.93
CA VAL A 568 -15.07 12.46 41.11
C VAL A 568 -14.35 13.00 42.33
N SER A 569 -13.03 12.82 42.47
CA SER A 569 -12.24 13.34 43.60
C SER A 569 -11.90 14.82 43.49
N ALA A 570 -12.09 15.46 42.35
CA ALA A 570 -11.89 16.93 42.18
C ALA A 570 -13.17 17.75 42.40
N ARG A 571 -14.28 17.12 42.82
CA ARG A 571 -15.58 17.75 43.10
C ARG A 571 -16.03 17.62 44.57
N ILE A 572 -15.11 17.35 45.52
CA ILE A 572 -15.38 17.44 46.96
C ILE A 572 -14.58 18.59 47.57
#